data_8cf0f6a376938f2946c83f5dad7f2cb7
#
_entry.id   8cf0f6a376938f2946c83f5dad7f2cb7
#
_cell.length_a   1.000
_cell.length_b   1.000
_cell.length_c   1.000
_cell.angle_alpha   90.00
_cell.angle_beta   90.00
_cell.angle_gamma   90.00
#
_symmetry.space_group_name_H-M   'P 1'
#
loop_
_entity.id
_entity.type
_entity.pdbx_description
1 polymer ?
#
loop_
_entity_poly.entity_id
_entity_poly.type
_entity_poly.pdbx_seq_one_letter_code
_entity_poly.pdbx_strand_id
1 'polypeptide(L)'
;MSTKGIFPDNEGGRFGVNTQRYTTEEIRRVARSAFELAKRRNNKVCSMEKANVMESGILWREEVQWVHDNEYPDVELSHMYADNGAMQLVRWPKQFDVIVTDNLFGDILSDCAAMLTGSLGMLPSASLGAPMANGRPKALYEPVHGSAPDIAGQGKANPIACILSFAMALRYSFDQGAEAARLEGAVQQVLADGVRTADLMGPEGGTPVSTSGMGDAILAALDASL
;
A
#
# COMPACT_ATOMS: atom_id res chain seq x y z
N MET A 1 -6.44 28.75 1.31
CA MET A 1 -5.28 28.65 0.40
C MET A 1 -4.30 27.66 1.02
N SER A 2 -3.82 26.68 0.26
CA SER A 2 -2.71 25.85 0.74
C SER A 2 -1.42 26.66 0.58
N THR A 3 -0.68 26.85 1.66
CA THR A 3 0.62 27.53 1.61
C THR A 3 1.71 26.48 1.62
N LYS A 4 2.58 26.52 0.62
CA LYS A 4 3.81 25.73 0.58
C LYS A 4 4.91 26.54 -0.09
N GLY A 5 6.12 26.38 0.39
CA GLY A 5 7.29 27.05 -0.18
C GLY A 5 8.36 27.34 0.86
N ILE A 6 9.43 27.92 0.39
CA ILE A 6 10.48 28.46 1.23
C ILE A 6 10.41 29.98 1.10
N PHE A 7 10.30 30.66 2.22
CA PHE A 7 10.09 32.11 2.29
C PHE A 7 11.20 32.75 3.15
N PRO A 8 11.59 34.01 2.86
CA PRO A 8 12.46 34.75 3.76
C PRO A 8 11.73 35.03 5.09
N ASP A 9 12.46 35.02 6.19
CA ASP A 9 12.01 35.54 7.47
C ASP A 9 12.44 37.01 7.68
N ASN A 10 12.01 37.59 8.79
CA ASN A 10 12.31 38.99 9.12
C ASN A 10 13.73 39.20 9.71
N GLU A 11 14.48 38.13 9.95
CA GLU A 11 15.77 38.14 10.62
C GLU A 11 16.93 37.81 9.64
N GLY A 12 16.65 37.76 8.34
CA GLY A 12 17.63 37.45 7.29
C GLY A 12 17.84 35.96 7.04
N GLY A 13 17.01 35.09 7.67
CA GLY A 13 16.96 33.65 7.40
C GLY A 13 15.82 33.26 6.45
N ARG A 14 15.44 31.99 6.48
CA ARG A 14 14.35 31.44 5.66
C ARG A 14 13.54 30.42 6.48
N PHE A 15 12.24 30.28 6.16
CA PHE A 15 11.40 29.23 6.71
C PHE A 15 10.69 28.45 5.60
N GLY A 16 10.51 27.16 5.80
CA GLY A 16 9.78 26.27 4.92
C GLY A 16 8.37 25.99 5.45
N VAL A 17 7.38 25.97 4.58
CA VAL A 17 5.99 25.68 4.92
C VAL A 17 5.44 24.62 3.97
N ASN A 18 4.76 23.62 4.54
CA ASN A 18 3.87 22.71 3.83
C ASN A 18 2.54 22.64 4.58
N THR A 19 1.44 22.72 3.85
CA THR A 19 0.11 22.59 4.42
C THR A 19 -0.42 21.18 4.18
N GLN A 20 -0.67 20.46 5.26
CA GLN A 20 -1.46 19.22 5.24
C GLN A 20 -2.93 19.59 5.47
N ARG A 21 -3.80 19.15 4.59
CA ARG A 21 -5.23 19.45 4.65
C ARG A 21 -6.03 18.25 4.16
N TYR A 22 -7.01 17.84 4.97
CA TYR A 22 -8.01 16.83 4.63
C TYR A 22 -9.40 17.38 4.92
N THR A 23 -10.37 16.97 4.12
CA THR A 23 -11.78 17.24 4.35
C THR A 23 -12.47 16.00 4.91
N THR A 24 -13.59 16.18 5.59
CA THR A 24 -14.48 15.10 6.06
C THR A 24 -14.75 14.07 4.96
N GLU A 25 -15.11 14.52 3.75
CA GLU A 25 -15.44 13.60 2.64
C GLU A 25 -14.23 12.80 2.13
N GLU A 26 -13.05 13.39 2.10
CA GLU A 26 -11.82 12.68 1.72
C GLU A 26 -11.49 11.57 2.73
N ILE A 27 -11.58 11.90 4.03
CA ILE A 27 -11.32 10.94 5.10
C ILE A 27 -12.37 9.82 5.10
N ARG A 28 -13.66 10.15 5.04
CA ARG A 28 -14.75 9.17 5.01
C ARG A 28 -14.66 8.23 3.81
N ARG A 29 -14.27 8.77 2.65
CA ARG A 29 -14.12 7.95 1.44
C ARG A 29 -13.03 6.88 1.59
N VAL A 30 -11.86 7.24 2.10
CA VAL A 30 -10.79 6.25 2.31
C VAL A 30 -11.11 5.30 3.47
N ALA A 31 -11.76 5.78 4.52
CA ALA A 31 -12.23 4.94 5.62
C ALA A 31 -13.20 3.85 5.13
N ARG A 32 -14.20 4.21 4.31
CA ARG A 32 -15.12 3.22 3.71
C ARG A 32 -14.36 2.17 2.90
N SER A 33 -13.36 2.58 2.11
CA SER A 33 -12.53 1.63 1.35
C SER A 33 -11.77 0.66 2.26
N ALA A 34 -11.27 1.15 3.40
CA ALA A 34 -10.60 0.31 4.39
C ALA A 34 -11.55 -0.68 5.07
N PHE A 35 -12.73 -0.24 5.46
CA PHE A 35 -13.75 -1.12 6.07
C PHE A 35 -14.27 -2.17 5.09
N GLU A 36 -14.54 -1.80 3.84
CA GLU A 36 -14.91 -2.77 2.79
C GLU A 36 -13.81 -3.79 2.51
N LEU A 37 -12.56 -3.39 2.57
CA LEU A 37 -11.43 -4.30 2.44
C LEU A 37 -11.36 -5.25 3.66
N ALA A 38 -11.54 -4.73 4.87
CA ALA A 38 -11.50 -5.52 6.10
C ALA A 38 -12.58 -6.61 6.13
N LYS A 39 -13.81 -6.32 5.66
CA LYS A 39 -14.88 -7.31 5.52
C LYS A 39 -14.53 -8.51 4.64
N ARG A 40 -13.62 -8.32 3.69
CA ARG A 40 -13.12 -9.39 2.80
C ARG A 40 -11.90 -10.11 3.37
N ARG A 41 -11.43 -9.70 4.56
CA ARG A 41 -10.26 -10.22 5.24
C ARG A 41 -10.62 -10.68 6.66
N ASN A 42 -9.87 -10.22 7.69
CA ASN A 42 -10.09 -10.66 9.07
C ASN A 42 -10.97 -9.70 9.89
N ASN A 43 -11.67 -8.79 9.21
CA ASN A 43 -12.67 -7.87 9.78
C ASN A 43 -12.09 -6.88 10.81
N LYS A 44 -10.83 -6.43 10.61
CA LYS A 44 -10.14 -5.52 11.53
C LYS A 44 -9.54 -4.34 10.79
N VAL A 45 -9.76 -3.13 11.31
CA VAL A 45 -9.14 -1.88 10.84
C VAL A 45 -8.36 -1.23 11.98
N CYS A 46 -7.12 -0.84 11.70
CA CYS A 46 -6.34 0.04 12.55
C CYS A 46 -6.18 1.40 11.88
N SER A 47 -6.79 2.45 12.44
CA SER A 47 -6.62 3.81 11.98
C SER A 47 -5.38 4.41 12.62
N MET A 48 -4.40 4.79 11.78
CA MET A 48 -3.14 5.40 12.23
C MET A 48 -3.11 6.88 11.88
N GLU A 49 -2.87 7.71 12.87
CA GLU A 49 -2.91 9.17 12.75
C GLU A 49 -1.99 9.84 13.79
N LYS A 50 -1.95 11.15 13.83
CA LYS A 50 -1.14 11.92 14.80
C LYS A 50 -1.98 12.97 15.54
N ALA A 51 -3.15 12.55 16.07
CA ALA A 51 -4.10 13.39 16.78
C ALA A 51 -3.54 14.09 18.04
N ASN A 52 -2.46 13.57 18.60
CA ASN A 52 -1.82 14.18 19.76
C ASN A 52 -1.01 15.46 19.44
N VAL A 53 -0.77 15.77 18.16
CA VAL A 53 0.01 16.95 17.74
C VAL A 53 -0.53 17.65 16.50
N MET A 54 -1.51 17.08 15.78
CA MET A 54 -2.00 17.59 14.50
C MET A 54 -3.53 17.70 14.49
N GLU A 55 -4.05 18.87 14.18
CA GLU A 55 -5.49 19.08 14.00
C GLU A 55 -6.09 18.23 12.88
N SER A 56 -5.34 18.03 11.79
CA SER A 56 -5.74 17.12 10.71
C SER A 56 -5.82 15.67 11.20
N GLY A 57 -5.00 15.29 12.17
CA GLY A 57 -5.05 13.97 12.81
C GLY A 57 -6.27 13.81 13.75
N ILE A 58 -6.65 14.87 14.46
CA ILE A 58 -7.88 14.89 15.28
C ILE A 58 -9.09 14.65 14.38
N LEU A 59 -9.24 15.46 13.32
CA LEU A 59 -10.33 15.31 12.35
C LEU A 59 -10.33 13.92 11.71
N TRP A 60 -9.14 13.40 11.36
CA TRP A 60 -9.02 12.05 10.81
C TRP A 60 -9.63 10.99 11.73
N ARG A 61 -9.25 11.02 12.99
CA ARG A 61 -9.73 10.08 14.00
C ARG A 61 -11.23 10.16 14.19
N GLU A 62 -11.78 11.38 14.30
CA GLU A 62 -13.21 11.62 14.46
C GLU A 62 -14.01 11.11 13.27
N GLU A 63 -13.56 11.36 12.05
CA GLU A 63 -14.27 10.97 10.84
C GLU A 63 -14.19 9.46 10.55
N VAL A 64 -13.06 8.82 10.85
CA VAL A 64 -12.95 7.36 10.77
C VAL A 64 -13.85 6.69 11.80
N GLN A 65 -13.88 7.21 13.04
CA GLN A 65 -14.78 6.73 14.08
C GLN A 65 -16.25 6.92 13.67
N TRP A 66 -16.58 8.07 13.10
CA TRP A 66 -17.94 8.32 12.62
C TRP A 66 -18.38 7.30 11.56
N VAL A 67 -17.53 6.99 10.59
CA VAL A 67 -17.83 5.98 9.55
C VAL A 67 -18.03 4.60 10.18
N HIS A 68 -17.18 4.23 11.13
CA HIS A 68 -17.32 2.99 11.86
C HIS A 68 -18.69 2.89 12.56
N ASP A 69 -19.02 3.87 13.39
CA ASP A 69 -20.20 3.83 14.25
C ASP A 69 -21.52 3.87 13.47
N ASN A 70 -21.53 4.54 12.31
CA ASN A 70 -22.75 4.72 11.51
C ASN A 70 -22.88 3.75 10.34
N GLU A 71 -21.79 3.21 9.81
CA GLU A 71 -21.82 2.45 8.57
C GLU A 71 -21.21 1.04 8.71
N TYR A 72 -20.28 0.83 9.66
CA TYR A 72 -19.52 -0.43 9.79
C TYR A 72 -19.35 -0.89 11.24
N PRO A 73 -20.40 -0.91 12.07
CA PRO A 73 -20.28 -1.22 13.50
C PRO A 73 -19.82 -2.66 13.79
N ASP A 74 -19.90 -3.55 12.80
CA ASP A 74 -19.51 -4.96 12.92
C ASP A 74 -18.03 -5.21 12.63
N VAL A 75 -17.28 -4.18 12.20
CA VAL A 75 -15.84 -4.28 11.95
C VAL A 75 -15.06 -3.84 13.19
N GLU A 76 -14.08 -4.60 13.63
CA GLU A 76 -13.23 -4.19 14.76
C GLU A 76 -12.40 -2.96 14.34
N LEU A 77 -12.57 -1.83 15.05
CA LEU A 77 -11.79 -0.61 14.84
C LEU A 77 -10.87 -0.37 16.05
N SER A 78 -9.62 -0.06 15.74
CA SER A 78 -8.64 0.47 16.71
C SER A 78 -7.99 1.73 16.17
N HIS A 79 -7.50 2.59 17.08
CA HIS A 79 -6.73 3.78 16.74
C HIS A 79 -5.32 3.68 17.31
N MET A 80 -4.34 4.12 16.54
CA MET A 80 -2.94 4.09 16.97
C MET A 80 -2.22 5.33 16.43
N TYR A 81 -1.37 5.96 17.26
CA TYR A 81 -0.50 7.01 16.74
C TYR A 81 0.51 6.45 15.76
N ALA A 82 0.79 7.17 14.69
CA ALA A 82 1.60 6.69 13.58
C ALA A 82 3.02 6.26 13.99
N ASP A 83 3.64 6.94 14.97
CA ASP A 83 4.94 6.55 15.52
C ASP A 83 4.88 5.21 16.26
N ASN A 84 3.83 4.96 17.05
CA ASN A 84 3.62 3.64 17.66
C ASN A 84 3.32 2.60 16.57
N GLY A 85 2.55 2.96 15.54
CA GLY A 85 2.27 2.11 14.39
C GLY A 85 3.54 1.62 13.71
N ALA A 86 4.51 2.51 13.48
CA ALA A 86 5.82 2.16 12.92
C ALA A 86 6.57 1.15 13.80
N MET A 87 6.60 1.39 15.14
CA MET A 87 7.22 0.45 16.08
C MET A 87 6.52 -0.92 16.07
N GLN A 88 5.20 -0.95 16.03
CA GLN A 88 4.42 -2.19 16.04
C GLN A 88 4.52 -2.96 14.73
N LEU A 89 4.66 -2.29 13.58
CA LEU A 89 4.94 -2.93 12.31
C LEU A 89 6.25 -3.73 12.36
N VAL A 90 7.31 -3.17 12.94
CA VAL A 90 8.59 -3.86 13.10
C VAL A 90 8.51 -4.99 14.13
N ARG A 91 7.81 -4.74 15.25
CA ARG A 91 7.77 -5.67 16.39
C ARG A 91 6.84 -6.85 16.15
N TRP A 92 5.62 -6.59 15.66
CA TRP A 92 4.56 -7.57 15.52
C TRP A 92 3.58 -7.22 14.38
N PRO A 93 4.03 -7.31 13.11
CA PRO A 93 3.24 -6.91 11.95
C PRO A 93 1.93 -7.70 11.79
N LYS A 94 1.91 -8.97 12.21
CA LYS A 94 0.76 -9.87 12.06
C LYS A 94 -0.46 -9.48 12.94
N GLN A 95 -0.34 -8.48 13.82
CA GLN A 95 -1.48 -7.96 14.56
C GLN A 95 -2.42 -7.13 13.69
N PHE A 96 -1.92 -6.59 12.58
CA PHE A 96 -2.67 -5.75 11.66
C PHE A 96 -3.32 -6.58 10.54
N ASP A 97 -4.54 -6.21 10.18
CA ASP A 97 -5.23 -6.74 9.00
C ASP A 97 -5.32 -5.66 7.92
N VAL A 98 -5.99 -4.56 8.22
CA VAL A 98 -6.06 -3.38 7.38
C VAL A 98 -5.63 -2.15 8.19
N ILE A 99 -4.72 -1.37 7.64
CA ILE A 99 -4.32 -0.07 8.19
C ILE A 99 -4.91 1.01 7.31
N VAL A 100 -5.57 2.00 7.92
CA VAL A 100 -6.00 3.23 7.24
C VAL A 100 -5.25 4.42 7.85
N THR A 101 -4.65 5.23 7.01
CA THR A 101 -3.82 6.37 7.43
C THR A 101 -3.79 7.45 6.36
N ASP A 102 -3.31 8.63 6.71
CA ASP A 102 -3.15 9.73 5.76
C ASP A 102 -1.98 9.50 4.78
N ASN A 103 -1.85 10.39 3.82
CA ASN A 103 -0.84 10.25 2.76
C ASN A 103 0.60 10.21 3.31
N LEU A 104 0.97 11.14 4.20
CA LEU A 104 2.35 11.28 4.68
C LEU A 104 2.76 10.08 5.54
N PHE A 105 1.94 9.74 6.52
CA PHE A 105 2.23 8.58 7.38
C PHE A 105 2.07 7.27 6.61
N GLY A 106 1.13 7.20 5.67
CA GLY A 106 0.92 6.04 4.81
C GLY A 106 2.15 5.68 3.98
N ASP A 107 2.78 6.68 3.37
CA ASP A 107 4.02 6.52 2.61
C ASP A 107 5.14 5.94 3.49
N ILE A 108 5.40 6.56 4.64
CA ILE A 108 6.43 6.10 5.58
C ILE A 108 6.14 4.69 6.12
N LEU A 109 4.89 4.43 6.52
CA LEU A 109 4.50 3.16 7.11
C LEU A 109 4.49 2.02 6.08
N SER A 110 4.10 2.29 4.83
CA SER A 110 4.14 1.29 3.75
C SER A 110 5.58 0.91 3.39
N ASP A 111 6.51 1.86 3.37
CA ASP A 111 7.93 1.57 3.14
C ASP A 111 8.53 0.73 4.29
N CYS A 112 8.20 1.05 5.55
CA CYS A 112 8.58 0.20 6.68
C CYS A 112 8.00 -1.21 6.55
N ALA A 113 6.73 -1.34 6.16
CA ALA A 113 6.08 -2.62 5.96
C ALA A 113 6.66 -3.41 4.78
N ALA A 114 7.10 -2.74 3.73
CA ALA A 114 7.77 -3.35 2.58
C ALA A 114 9.01 -4.15 2.98
N MET A 115 9.79 -3.63 3.90
CA MET A 115 11.00 -4.30 4.38
C MET A 115 10.70 -5.62 5.10
N LEU A 116 9.48 -5.80 5.62
CA LEU A 116 9.05 -7.08 6.21
C LEU A 116 8.85 -8.18 5.15
N THR A 117 8.59 -7.81 3.91
CA THR A 117 8.50 -8.74 2.76
C THR A 117 9.84 -8.99 2.08
N GLY A 118 10.87 -8.26 2.48
CA GLY A 118 12.24 -8.39 2.00
C GLY A 118 12.60 -7.47 0.83
N SER A 119 11.64 -6.88 0.12
CA SER A 119 11.91 -5.95 -0.99
C SER A 119 10.70 -5.09 -1.34
N LEU A 120 10.97 -3.83 -1.73
CA LEU A 120 9.97 -2.93 -2.37
C LEU A 120 9.43 -3.53 -3.68
N GLY A 121 10.20 -4.37 -4.36
CA GLY A 121 9.78 -5.08 -5.58
C GLY A 121 8.65 -6.10 -5.39
N MET A 122 8.18 -6.26 -4.15
CA MET A 122 7.06 -7.14 -3.80
C MET A 122 5.72 -6.42 -3.66
N LEU A 123 5.72 -5.09 -3.56
CA LEU A 123 4.52 -4.33 -3.19
C LEU A 123 3.79 -3.73 -4.39
N PRO A 124 2.56 -4.21 -4.66
CA PRO A 124 1.66 -3.56 -5.59
C PRO A 124 0.98 -2.34 -4.96
N SER A 125 0.49 -1.43 -5.78
CA SER A 125 -0.39 -0.36 -5.33
C SER A 125 -1.54 -0.08 -6.29
N ALA A 126 -2.57 0.59 -5.77
CA ALA A 126 -3.73 1.05 -6.52
C ALA A 126 -4.17 2.42 -6.01
N SER A 127 -4.27 3.39 -6.90
CA SER A 127 -4.91 4.69 -6.63
C SER A 127 -6.30 4.68 -7.22
N LEU A 128 -7.32 4.70 -6.37
CA LEU A 128 -8.73 4.65 -6.77
C LEU A 128 -9.39 6.00 -6.56
N GLY A 129 -9.99 6.56 -7.62
CA GLY A 129 -10.80 7.77 -7.55
C GLY A 129 -12.18 7.53 -6.94
N ALA A 130 -12.99 8.58 -6.89
CA ALA A 130 -14.41 8.43 -6.56
C ALA A 130 -15.13 7.62 -7.65
N PRO A 131 -16.19 6.86 -7.30
CA PRO A 131 -17.00 6.17 -8.29
C PRO A 131 -17.61 7.13 -9.32
N MET A 132 -17.53 6.78 -10.61
CA MET A 132 -18.19 7.49 -11.69
C MET A 132 -19.66 7.04 -11.83
N ALA A 133 -20.42 7.66 -12.73
CA ALA A 133 -21.83 7.34 -12.97
C ALA A 133 -22.09 5.85 -13.31
N ASN A 134 -21.11 5.14 -13.86
CA ASN A 134 -21.15 3.71 -14.14
C ASN A 134 -20.76 2.82 -12.95
N GLY A 135 -20.57 3.41 -11.77
CA GLY A 135 -20.18 2.71 -10.54
C GLY A 135 -18.68 2.35 -10.43
N ARG A 136 -17.89 2.55 -11.50
CA ARG A 136 -16.46 2.23 -11.52
C ARG A 136 -15.63 3.50 -11.27
N PRO A 137 -14.60 3.46 -10.38
CA PRO A 137 -13.68 4.57 -10.21
C PRO A 137 -12.67 4.64 -11.38
N LYS A 138 -12.15 5.82 -11.65
CA LYS A 138 -10.86 5.92 -12.35
C LYS A 138 -9.79 5.31 -11.45
N ALA A 139 -8.87 4.57 -12.04
CA ALA A 139 -7.85 3.89 -11.27
C ALA A 139 -6.49 3.94 -11.97
N LEU A 140 -5.43 3.97 -11.16
CA LEU A 140 -4.05 3.77 -11.57
C LEU A 140 -3.50 2.61 -10.74
N TYR A 141 -2.86 1.67 -11.39
CA TYR A 141 -2.22 0.51 -10.76
C TYR A 141 -0.74 0.53 -11.12
N GLU A 142 0.10 0.59 -10.12
CA GLU A 142 1.55 0.68 -10.29
C GLU A 142 2.28 0.04 -9.10
N PRO A 143 3.53 -0.41 -9.26
CA PRO A 143 4.37 -0.74 -8.12
C PRO A 143 4.55 0.45 -7.19
N VAL A 144 4.74 0.20 -5.89
CA VAL A 144 5.06 1.26 -4.91
C VAL A 144 6.44 1.86 -5.17
N HIS A 145 7.39 1.06 -5.61
CA HIS A 145 8.76 1.51 -5.88
C HIS A 145 8.89 2.47 -7.07
N GLY A 146 9.92 3.31 -7.05
CA GLY A 146 10.28 4.20 -8.15
C GLY A 146 10.87 3.49 -9.38
N SER A 147 11.33 4.27 -10.35
CA SER A 147 11.79 3.79 -11.66
C SER A 147 13.20 3.17 -11.66
N ALA A 148 13.99 3.33 -10.58
CA ALA A 148 15.36 2.80 -10.43
C ALA A 148 16.23 2.92 -11.70
N PRO A 149 16.48 4.15 -12.17
CA PRO A 149 17.16 4.38 -13.47
C PRO A 149 18.60 3.81 -13.52
N ASP A 150 19.22 3.61 -12.37
CA ASP A 150 20.54 3.02 -12.20
C ASP A 150 20.64 1.56 -12.61
N ILE A 151 19.53 0.81 -12.56
CA ILE A 151 19.46 -0.61 -13.00
C ILE A 151 18.67 -0.80 -14.29
N ALA A 152 18.23 0.29 -14.93
CA ALA A 152 17.47 0.20 -16.18
C ALA A 152 18.26 -0.56 -17.27
N GLY A 153 17.59 -1.46 -17.99
CA GLY A 153 18.19 -2.28 -19.07
C GLY A 153 19.09 -3.42 -18.60
N GLN A 154 19.31 -3.60 -17.28
CA GLN A 154 20.20 -4.65 -16.76
C GLN A 154 19.48 -5.99 -16.49
N GLY A 155 18.17 -6.06 -16.63
CA GLY A 155 17.38 -7.27 -16.36
C GLY A 155 17.39 -7.74 -14.90
N LYS A 156 17.61 -6.80 -13.95
CA LYS A 156 17.74 -7.09 -12.51
C LYS A 156 16.49 -6.79 -11.69
N ALA A 157 15.61 -5.92 -12.19
CA ALA A 157 14.43 -5.50 -11.46
C ALA A 157 13.50 -6.69 -11.17
N ASN A 158 12.96 -6.72 -9.95
CA ASN A 158 11.93 -7.68 -9.56
C ASN A 158 10.58 -7.27 -10.21
N PRO A 159 9.95 -8.10 -11.06
CA PRO A 159 8.71 -7.76 -11.74
C PRO A 159 7.45 -8.03 -10.90
N ILE A 160 7.57 -8.65 -9.72
CA ILE A 160 6.43 -9.17 -8.94
C ILE A 160 5.48 -8.04 -8.55
N ALA A 161 5.98 -6.89 -8.09
CA ALA A 161 5.11 -5.76 -7.73
C ALA A 161 4.25 -5.29 -8.92
N CYS A 162 4.81 -5.26 -10.14
CA CYS A 162 4.07 -4.90 -11.34
C CYS A 162 3.01 -5.96 -11.70
N ILE A 163 3.35 -7.23 -11.60
CA ILE A 163 2.43 -8.36 -11.84
C ILE A 163 1.28 -8.34 -10.83
N LEU A 164 1.58 -8.12 -9.55
CA LEU A 164 0.56 -8.02 -8.50
C LEU A 164 -0.29 -6.74 -8.62
N SER A 165 0.28 -5.63 -9.14
CA SER A 165 -0.51 -4.44 -9.47
C SER A 165 -1.52 -4.74 -10.58
N PHE A 166 -1.15 -5.54 -11.56
CA PHE A 166 -2.09 -6.02 -12.57
C PHE A 166 -3.16 -6.94 -11.97
N ALA A 167 -2.82 -7.82 -11.02
CA ALA A 167 -3.81 -8.61 -10.29
C ALA A 167 -4.82 -7.71 -9.54
N MET A 168 -4.36 -6.59 -8.94
CA MET A 168 -5.27 -5.59 -8.35
C MET A 168 -6.20 -4.97 -9.40
N ALA A 169 -5.70 -4.67 -10.60
CA ALA A 169 -6.54 -4.16 -11.71
C ALA A 169 -7.63 -5.17 -12.11
N LEU A 170 -7.26 -6.44 -12.24
CA LEU A 170 -8.22 -7.52 -12.49
C LEU A 170 -9.32 -7.56 -11.43
N ARG A 171 -8.95 -7.45 -10.15
CA ARG A 171 -9.86 -7.53 -9.01
C ARG A 171 -10.77 -6.31 -8.88
N TYR A 172 -10.21 -5.08 -8.96
CA TYR A 172 -10.93 -3.86 -8.60
C TYR A 172 -11.55 -3.12 -9.79
N SER A 173 -10.97 -3.22 -11.00
CA SER A 173 -11.49 -2.54 -12.18
C SER A 173 -12.22 -3.46 -13.16
N PHE A 174 -11.81 -4.71 -13.27
CA PHE A 174 -12.34 -5.64 -14.28
C PHE A 174 -13.29 -6.70 -13.72
N ASP A 175 -13.47 -6.75 -12.38
CA ASP A 175 -14.31 -7.74 -11.68
C ASP A 175 -13.92 -9.21 -12.00
N GLN A 176 -12.62 -9.42 -12.20
CA GLN A 176 -12.00 -10.71 -12.51
C GLN A 176 -11.28 -11.25 -11.27
N GLY A 177 -12.00 -11.39 -10.15
CA GLY A 177 -11.42 -11.80 -8.88
C GLY A 177 -10.78 -13.20 -8.92
N ALA A 178 -11.35 -14.13 -9.69
CA ALA A 178 -10.81 -15.48 -9.84
C ALA A 178 -9.46 -15.45 -10.56
N GLU A 179 -9.33 -14.68 -11.66
CA GLU A 179 -8.08 -14.57 -12.41
C GLU A 179 -7.00 -13.84 -11.60
N ALA A 180 -7.41 -12.82 -10.81
CA ALA A 180 -6.50 -12.17 -9.86
C ALA A 180 -5.93 -13.19 -8.85
N ALA A 181 -6.79 -14.02 -8.26
CA ALA A 181 -6.36 -15.04 -7.28
C ALA A 181 -5.46 -16.11 -7.91
N ARG A 182 -5.71 -16.51 -9.15
CA ARG A 182 -4.82 -17.44 -9.88
C ARG A 182 -3.43 -16.83 -10.09
N LEU A 183 -3.36 -15.58 -10.52
CA LEU A 183 -2.08 -14.86 -10.72
C LEU A 183 -1.31 -14.70 -9.41
N GLU A 184 -2.00 -14.30 -8.34
CA GLU A 184 -1.43 -14.22 -6.98
C GLU A 184 -0.92 -15.58 -6.50
N GLY A 185 -1.66 -16.66 -6.75
CA GLY A 185 -1.27 -18.05 -6.43
C GLY A 185 -0.03 -18.50 -7.20
N ALA A 186 0.08 -18.17 -8.49
CA ALA A 186 1.26 -18.48 -9.29
C ALA A 186 2.52 -17.78 -8.75
N VAL A 187 2.42 -16.51 -8.34
CA VAL A 187 3.51 -15.78 -7.68
C VAL A 187 3.92 -16.47 -6.37
N GLN A 188 2.95 -16.86 -5.54
CA GLN A 188 3.22 -17.55 -4.29
C GLN A 188 3.92 -18.89 -4.51
N GLN A 189 3.48 -19.65 -5.52
CA GLN A 189 4.08 -20.96 -5.84
C GLN A 189 5.54 -20.80 -6.28
N VAL A 190 5.84 -19.88 -7.19
CA VAL A 190 7.20 -19.61 -7.66
C VAL A 190 8.13 -19.22 -6.51
N LEU A 191 7.63 -18.41 -5.58
CA LEU A 191 8.37 -18.06 -4.37
C LEU A 191 8.53 -19.26 -3.42
N ALA A 192 7.53 -20.13 -3.28
CA ALA A 192 7.62 -21.34 -2.48
C ALA A 192 8.66 -22.34 -3.05
N ASP A 193 8.77 -22.39 -4.38
CA ASP A 193 9.76 -23.21 -5.11
C ASP A 193 11.20 -22.64 -5.02
N GLY A 194 11.40 -21.52 -4.31
CA GLY A 194 12.71 -20.94 -4.06
C GLY A 194 13.24 -20.04 -5.17
N VAL A 195 12.46 -19.73 -6.21
CA VAL A 195 12.88 -18.80 -7.27
C VAL A 195 12.93 -17.38 -6.72
N ARG A 196 14.05 -16.68 -6.91
CA ARG A 196 14.31 -15.35 -6.35
C ARG A 196 15.00 -14.44 -7.37
N THR A 197 14.61 -13.18 -7.38
CA THR A 197 15.40 -12.09 -7.97
C THR A 197 16.47 -11.62 -6.98
N ALA A 198 17.42 -10.84 -7.43
CA ALA A 198 18.59 -10.45 -6.62
C ALA A 198 18.23 -9.72 -5.31
N ASP A 199 17.17 -8.91 -5.32
CA ASP A 199 16.67 -8.17 -4.18
C ASP A 199 16.02 -9.05 -3.08
N LEU A 200 15.62 -10.27 -3.44
CA LEU A 200 15.02 -11.27 -2.53
C LEU A 200 16.02 -12.31 -2.04
N MET A 201 17.29 -12.23 -2.43
CA MET A 201 18.31 -13.16 -1.98
C MET A 201 18.66 -12.91 -0.52
N GLY A 202 18.62 -13.98 0.29
CA GLY A 202 19.06 -13.94 1.68
C GLY A 202 20.59 -13.96 1.81
N PRO A 203 21.10 -13.87 3.06
CA PRO A 203 22.54 -13.89 3.33
C PRO A 203 23.22 -15.21 2.93
N GLU A 204 22.48 -16.28 2.77
CA GLU A 204 23.00 -17.60 2.35
C GLU A 204 23.40 -17.62 0.86
N GLY A 205 23.06 -16.56 0.12
CA GLY A 205 23.38 -16.43 -1.29
C GLY A 205 22.55 -17.38 -2.18
N GLY A 206 22.97 -17.54 -3.42
CA GLY A 206 22.31 -18.36 -4.45
C GLY A 206 22.51 -17.72 -5.83
N THR A 207 21.88 -18.29 -6.84
CA THR A 207 21.89 -17.72 -8.19
C THR A 207 20.54 -17.06 -8.45
N PRO A 208 20.45 -15.72 -8.45
CA PRO A 208 19.19 -15.04 -8.72
C PRO A 208 18.77 -15.23 -10.19
N VAL A 209 17.46 -15.24 -10.43
CA VAL A 209 16.91 -15.14 -11.78
C VAL A 209 16.84 -13.68 -12.24
N SER A 210 16.85 -13.46 -13.55
CA SER A 210 16.63 -12.15 -14.15
C SER A 210 15.17 -11.73 -14.06
N THR A 211 14.89 -10.46 -14.40
CA THR A 211 13.52 -9.94 -14.53
C THR A 211 12.64 -10.81 -15.43
N SER A 212 13.15 -11.18 -16.64
CA SER A 212 12.44 -12.07 -17.56
C SER A 212 12.32 -13.49 -17.01
N GLY A 213 13.39 -14.03 -16.41
CA GLY A 213 13.36 -15.37 -15.81
C GLY A 213 12.32 -15.52 -14.69
N MET A 214 12.10 -14.47 -13.88
CA MET A 214 11.01 -14.47 -12.91
C MET A 214 9.63 -14.44 -13.61
N GLY A 215 9.48 -13.65 -14.67
CA GLY A 215 8.26 -13.61 -15.47
C GLY A 215 7.93 -14.96 -16.10
N ASP A 216 8.93 -15.61 -16.69
CA ASP A 216 8.79 -16.95 -17.32
C ASP A 216 8.39 -18.01 -16.28
N ALA A 217 8.98 -17.97 -15.08
CA ALA A 217 8.63 -18.89 -14.00
C ALA A 217 7.17 -18.71 -13.54
N ILE A 218 6.70 -17.44 -13.42
CA ILE A 218 5.32 -17.14 -13.03
C ILE A 218 4.35 -17.59 -14.14
N LEU A 219 4.67 -17.37 -15.41
CA LEU A 219 3.86 -17.87 -16.53
C LEU A 219 3.73 -19.39 -16.52
N ALA A 220 4.85 -20.11 -16.31
CA ALA A 220 4.82 -21.56 -16.22
C ALA A 220 3.96 -22.07 -15.05
N ALA A 221 4.03 -21.41 -13.89
CA ALA A 221 3.19 -21.75 -12.73
C ALA A 221 1.71 -21.46 -12.99
N LEU A 222 1.40 -20.37 -13.71
CA LEU A 222 0.04 -19.98 -14.09
C LEU A 222 -0.56 -21.00 -15.09
N ASP A 223 0.20 -21.46 -16.09
CA ASP A 223 -0.22 -22.47 -17.05
C ASP A 223 -0.48 -23.83 -16.36
N ALA A 224 0.32 -24.19 -15.38
CA ALA A 224 0.14 -25.41 -14.59
C ALA A 224 -1.10 -25.40 -13.69
N SER A 225 -1.70 -24.22 -13.46
CA SER A 225 -2.92 -24.02 -12.65
C SER A 225 -4.22 -24.08 -13.47
N LEU A 226 -4.14 -24.34 -14.80
CA LEU A 226 -5.29 -24.56 -15.68
C LEU A 226 -5.80 -25.99 -15.55
#